data_0634c77de3f5bf5b2b212360fbf9d713
#
_entry.id   0634c77de3f5bf5b2b212360fbf9d713
#
_cell.length_a   1.000
_cell.length_b   1.000
_cell.length_c   1.000
_cell.angle_alpha   90.00
_cell.angle_beta   90.00
_cell.angle_gamma   90.00
#
_symmetry.space_group_name_H-M   'P 1'
#
loop_
_entity.id
_entity.type
_entity.pdbx_description
1 polymer ?
#
loop_
_entity_poly.entity_id
_entity_poly.type
_entity_poly.pdbx_seq_one_letter_code
_entity_poly.pdbx_strand_id
1 'polypeptide(L)'
;TFNHNWYSEVGKYNLFNILEKCDVDHIMYTPSRSLINRSAKKSLYKIGDSCWHCHAGVGAFPLQVAVKFNIPFIIWGESIAEHYKATHYEPVPFDANYFKRVSSKLSSCEMTCEEISKRELCFFMIPSSEELEKVGVVGIHLGDYIFWDEERQVEFIKKYYGWKEDNVEGTYKKYKSVECKMIGVHDYIKFIKRGFCRATDHASADVRAGLMTREEGFDIIKEVDPERPNGLDYYLETTGMSEEEFVRVCKSLRDGKAKKLP
;
A
#
# COMPACT_ATOMS: atom_id res chain seq x y z
N THR A 1 8.33 8.11 -8.63
CA THR A 1 7.82 6.79 -8.18
C THR A 1 8.82 6.09 -7.28
N PHE A 2 8.33 5.51 -6.18
CA PHE A 2 9.07 4.53 -5.38
C PHE A 2 8.78 3.14 -5.91
N ASN A 3 9.80 2.41 -6.34
CA ASN A 3 9.68 1.04 -6.83
C ASN A 3 9.96 0.05 -5.68
N HIS A 4 8.93 -0.64 -5.22
CA HIS A 4 9.03 -1.63 -4.13
C HIS A 4 9.62 -2.99 -4.56
N ASN A 5 10.10 -3.15 -5.78
CA ASN A 5 10.68 -4.37 -6.37
C ASN A 5 9.73 -5.58 -6.54
N TRP A 6 8.47 -5.44 -6.20
CA TRP A 6 7.46 -6.50 -6.26
C TRP A 6 6.35 -6.20 -7.28
N TYR A 7 6.66 -5.39 -8.30
CA TYR A 7 5.70 -5.12 -9.37
C TYR A 7 5.26 -6.40 -10.08
N SER A 8 3.95 -6.51 -10.31
CA SER A 8 3.38 -7.44 -11.28
C SER A 8 3.74 -7.00 -12.71
N GLU A 9 3.57 -7.88 -13.68
CA GLU A 9 3.80 -7.50 -15.09
C GLU A 9 2.77 -6.47 -15.57
N VAL A 10 1.50 -6.60 -15.13
CA VAL A 10 0.46 -5.61 -15.42
C VAL A 10 0.75 -4.28 -14.73
N GLY A 11 1.25 -4.31 -13.49
CA GLY A 11 1.64 -3.09 -12.77
C GLY A 11 2.78 -2.34 -13.46
N LYS A 12 3.78 -3.04 -13.96
CA LYS A 12 4.85 -2.44 -14.77
C LYS A 12 4.29 -1.83 -16.06
N TYR A 13 3.47 -2.61 -16.78
CA TYR A 13 2.83 -2.12 -17.99
C TYR A 13 2.02 -0.84 -17.73
N ASN A 14 1.17 -0.84 -16.72
CA ASN A 14 0.33 0.31 -16.38
C ASN A 14 1.16 1.55 -16.03
N LEU A 15 2.24 1.37 -15.25
CA LEU A 15 3.14 2.47 -14.90
C LEU A 15 3.76 3.11 -16.14
N PHE A 16 4.40 2.32 -17.01
CA PHE A 16 5.09 2.87 -18.17
C PHE A 16 4.11 3.39 -19.22
N ASN A 17 2.97 2.73 -19.39
CA ASN A 17 1.92 3.19 -20.30
C ASN A 17 1.37 4.56 -19.90
N ILE A 18 1.10 4.81 -18.61
CA ILE A 18 0.58 6.11 -18.18
C ILE A 18 1.63 7.21 -18.33
N LEU A 19 2.90 6.92 -18.05
CA LEU A 19 3.99 7.88 -18.24
C LEU A 19 4.11 8.31 -19.69
N GLU A 20 4.04 7.36 -20.61
CA GLU A 20 4.05 7.63 -22.06
C GLU A 20 2.83 8.44 -22.50
N LYS A 21 1.63 8.03 -22.06
CA LYS A 21 0.37 8.69 -22.46
C LYS A 21 0.20 10.09 -21.90
N CYS A 22 0.73 10.37 -20.72
CA CYS A 22 0.65 11.68 -20.09
C CYS A 22 1.82 12.59 -20.45
N ASP A 23 2.87 12.07 -21.11
CA ASP A 23 4.08 12.82 -21.50
C ASP A 23 4.66 13.63 -20.32
N VAL A 24 4.98 12.93 -19.23
CA VAL A 24 5.44 13.55 -17.99
C VAL A 24 6.87 13.14 -17.65
N ASP A 25 7.62 14.03 -17.04
CA ASP A 25 8.91 13.71 -16.45
C ASP A 25 8.75 12.68 -15.31
N HIS A 26 9.66 11.72 -15.23
CA HIS A 26 9.58 10.66 -14.23
C HIS A 26 10.90 10.43 -13.49
N ILE A 27 10.83 10.50 -12.19
CA ILE A 27 11.93 10.13 -11.30
C ILE A 27 11.51 8.88 -10.51
N MET A 28 12.30 7.81 -10.62
CA MET A 28 12.06 6.55 -9.92
C MET A 28 13.26 6.14 -9.08
N TYR A 29 13.00 5.80 -7.83
CA TYR A 29 13.98 5.14 -6.95
C TYR A 29 13.63 3.67 -6.78
N THR A 30 14.62 2.81 -7.00
CA THR A 30 14.52 1.35 -6.83
C THR A 30 15.56 0.90 -5.80
N PRO A 31 15.18 0.57 -4.56
CA PRO A 31 16.09 0.01 -3.58
C PRO A 31 16.54 -1.40 -3.98
N SER A 32 17.61 -1.89 -3.37
CA SER A 32 18.06 -3.27 -3.63
C SER A 32 17.02 -4.30 -3.15
N ARG A 33 16.89 -5.41 -3.87
CA ARG A 33 15.99 -6.51 -3.47
C ARG A 33 16.33 -7.06 -2.09
N SER A 34 17.62 -7.18 -1.78
CA SER A 34 18.08 -7.64 -0.47
C SER A 34 17.59 -6.72 0.66
N LEU A 35 17.65 -5.40 0.49
CA LEU A 35 17.13 -4.44 1.47
C LEU A 35 15.62 -4.60 1.65
N ILE A 36 14.87 -4.72 0.56
CA ILE A 36 13.41 -4.90 0.59
C ILE A 36 13.06 -6.18 1.35
N ASN A 37 13.70 -7.31 1.03
CA ASN A 37 13.40 -8.60 1.67
C ASN A 37 13.74 -8.58 3.18
N ARG A 38 14.89 -8.00 3.58
CA ARG A 38 15.25 -7.84 5.00
C ARG A 38 14.27 -6.92 5.73
N SER A 39 13.87 -5.83 5.09
CA SER A 39 12.89 -4.90 5.66
C SER A 39 11.52 -5.54 5.82
N ALA A 40 11.05 -6.31 4.84
CA ALA A 40 9.79 -7.02 4.88
C ALA A 40 9.76 -8.09 5.99
N LYS A 41 10.83 -8.86 6.13
CA LYS A 41 10.98 -9.81 7.24
C LYS A 41 10.95 -9.11 8.59
N LYS A 42 11.77 -8.08 8.77
CA LYS A 42 11.86 -7.35 10.03
C LYS A 42 10.55 -6.68 10.43
N SER A 43 9.86 -6.03 9.51
CA SER A 43 8.59 -5.37 9.78
C SER A 43 7.48 -6.38 10.09
N LEU A 44 7.49 -7.57 9.48
CA LEU A 44 6.59 -8.65 9.87
C LEU A 44 6.75 -9.00 11.35
N TYR A 45 7.98 -9.19 11.84
CA TYR A 45 8.23 -9.49 13.24
C TYR A 45 7.84 -8.35 14.18
N LYS A 46 8.07 -7.11 13.78
CA LYS A 46 7.83 -5.96 14.65
C LYS A 46 6.37 -5.54 14.77
N ILE A 47 5.65 -5.54 13.64
CA ILE A 47 4.29 -4.98 13.55
C ILE A 47 3.31 -5.89 12.81
N GLY A 48 3.75 -7.06 12.34
CA GLY A 48 2.93 -7.94 11.52
C GLY A 48 2.47 -7.28 10.22
N ASP A 49 3.38 -6.66 9.54
CA ASP A 49 3.17 -6.01 8.24
C ASP A 49 4.44 -6.21 7.40
N SER A 50 4.31 -6.83 6.24
CA SER A 50 5.42 -7.06 5.32
C SER A 50 5.71 -5.87 4.40
N CYS A 51 4.87 -4.84 4.41
CA CYS A 51 4.88 -3.75 3.43
C CYS A 51 5.40 -2.42 3.98
N TRP A 52 6.04 -2.42 5.17
CA TRP A 52 6.61 -1.19 5.75
C TRP A 52 7.47 -0.40 4.76
N HIS A 53 8.34 -1.08 4.02
CA HIS A 53 9.23 -0.45 3.04
C HIS A 53 8.46 0.25 1.92
N CYS A 54 7.34 -0.33 1.48
CA CYS A 54 6.48 0.27 0.47
C CYS A 54 5.85 1.56 1.00
N HIS A 55 5.17 1.49 2.14
CA HIS A 55 4.51 2.65 2.76
C HIS A 55 5.51 3.76 3.12
N ALA A 56 6.65 3.40 3.72
CA ALA A 56 7.68 4.37 4.06
C ALA A 56 8.29 5.03 2.82
N GLY A 57 8.59 4.23 1.78
CA GLY A 57 9.19 4.73 0.54
C GLY A 57 8.22 5.61 -0.27
N VAL A 58 6.97 5.19 -0.41
CA VAL A 58 5.92 5.99 -1.08
C VAL A 58 5.70 7.31 -0.35
N GLY A 59 5.70 7.33 0.97
CA GLY A 59 5.53 8.56 1.75
C GLY A 59 6.76 9.47 1.73
N ALA A 60 7.98 8.92 1.82
CA ALA A 60 9.19 9.71 1.98
C ALA A 60 9.81 10.20 0.65
N PHE A 61 9.86 9.32 -0.36
CA PHE A 61 10.60 9.61 -1.58
C PHE A 61 10.04 10.81 -2.38
N PRO A 62 8.72 10.97 -2.59
CA PRO A 62 8.19 12.16 -3.25
C PRO A 62 8.51 13.47 -2.52
N LEU A 63 8.49 13.46 -1.18
CA LEU A 63 8.86 14.62 -0.37
C LEU A 63 10.35 14.97 -0.52
N GLN A 64 11.22 13.96 -0.56
CA GLN A 64 12.66 14.17 -0.80
C GLN A 64 12.92 14.74 -2.19
N VAL A 65 12.21 14.26 -3.21
CA VAL A 65 12.27 14.79 -4.57
C VAL A 65 11.79 16.26 -4.58
N ALA A 66 10.67 16.55 -3.92
CA ALA A 66 10.15 17.91 -3.82
C ALA A 66 11.17 18.88 -3.20
N VAL A 67 11.78 18.50 -2.09
CA VAL A 67 12.84 19.30 -1.44
C VAL A 67 14.06 19.44 -2.35
N LYS A 68 14.53 18.32 -2.94
CA LYS A 68 15.75 18.31 -3.75
C LYS A 68 15.65 19.16 -5.03
N PHE A 69 14.47 19.15 -5.66
CA PHE A 69 14.21 19.84 -6.94
C PHE A 69 13.42 21.14 -6.78
N ASN A 70 13.21 21.59 -5.53
CA ASN A 70 12.48 22.82 -5.21
C ASN A 70 11.06 22.84 -5.82
N ILE A 71 10.33 21.73 -5.66
CA ILE A 71 8.95 21.55 -6.13
C ILE A 71 8.00 21.86 -4.97
N PRO A 72 7.28 22.99 -4.99
CA PRO A 72 6.48 23.39 -3.83
C PRO A 72 5.11 22.73 -3.73
N PHE A 73 4.66 22.02 -4.78
CA PHE A 73 3.30 21.46 -4.82
C PHE A 73 3.27 19.98 -5.19
N ILE A 74 2.57 19.16 -4.39
CA ILE A 74 2.39 17.74 -4.61
C ILE A 74 0.90 17.40 -4.66
N ILE A 75 0.49 16.60 -5.65
CA ILE A 75 -0.85 16.03 -5.73
C ILE A 75 -0.77 14.53 -5.49
N TRP A 76 -1.53 14.05 -4.50
CA TRP A 76 -1.71 12.63 -4.23
C TRP A 76 -3.02 12.16 -4.81
N GLY A 77 -2.97 11.07 -5.60
CA GLY A 77 -4.17 10.41 -6.12
C GLY A 77 -4.91 9.61 -5.05
N GLU A 78 -4.19 9.12 -4.03
CA GLU A 78 -4.79 8.38 -2.92
C GLU A 78 -5.58 9.31 -2.00
N SER A 79 -6.75 8.84 -1.53
CA SER A 79 -7.58 9.58 -0.59
C SER A 79 -8.34 8.65 0.36
N ILE A 80 -8.65 9.17 1.54
CA ILE A 80 -9.52 8.49 2.51
C ILE A 80 -10.94 8.29 1.93
N ALA A 81 -11.39 9.16 1.03
CA ALA A 81 -12.66 9.02 0.31
C ALA A 81 -12.80 7.68 -0.41
N GLU A 82 -11.70 7.12 -0.87
CA GLU A 82 -11.66 5.79 -1.51
C GLU A 82 -12.26 4.70 -0.62
N HIS A 83 -11.98 4.73 0.68
CA HIS A 83 -12.47 3.73 1.62
C HIS A 83 -13.93 3.90 2.01
N TYR A 84 -14.46 5.11 1.93
CA TYR A 84 -15.81 5.41 2.44
C TYR A 84 -16.85 5.61 1.35
N LYS A 85 -16.46 5.74 0.08
CA LYS A 85 -17.33 6.19 -1.02
C LYS A 85 -18.17 7.39 -0.60
N ALA A 86 -17.56 8.28 0.17
CA ALA A 86 -18.23 9.41 0.79
C ALA A 86 -18.18 10.63 -0.13
N THR A 87 -19.27 11.39 -0.15
CA THR A 87 -19.36 12.65 -0.86
C THR A 87 -18.80 13.83 -0.05
N HIS A 88 -18.55 13.59 1.25
CA HIS A 88 -18.09 14.61 2.18
C HIS A 88 -17.15 14.00 3.21
N TYR A 89 -15.98 14.59 3.35
CA TYR A 89 -15.08 14.38 4.47
C TYR A 89 -14.18 15.61 4.61
N GLU A 90 -13.65 15.82 5.81
CA GLU A 90 -12.74 16.93 6.05
C GLU A 90 -11.38 16.64 5.43
N PRO A 91 -10.77 17.60 4.71
CA PRO A 91 -9.43 17.44 4.17
C PRO A 91 -8.44 17.04 5.26
N VAL A 92 -7.63 16.03 4.97
CA VAL A 92 -6.58 15.59 5.89
C VAL A 92 -5.34 16.45 5.63
N PRO A 93 -4.75 17.09 6.67
CA PRO A 93 -3.55 17.87 6.49
C PRO A 93 -2.42 17.05 5.86
N PHE A 94 -1.87 17.56 4.77
CA PHE A 94 -0.71 16.99 4.09
C PHE A 94 0.55 17.47 4.80
N ASP A 95 0.96 16.74 5.84
CA ASP A 95 2.16 17.04 6.62
C ASP A 95 2.99 15.78 6.91
N ALA A 96 4.22 15.98 7.37
CA ALA A 96 5.11 14.89 7.74
C ALA A 96 4.54 13.99 8.87
N ASN A 97 3.70 14.53 9.74
CA ASN A 97 3.07 13.76 10.81
C ASN A 97 1.96 12.86 10.29
N TYR A 98 1.21 13.32 9.29
CA TYR A 98 0.23 12.50 8.59
C TYR A 98 0.89 11.24 8.04
N PHE A 99 1.98 11.39 7.27
CA PHE A 99 2.70 10.24 6.71
C PHE A 99 3.27 9.32 7.78
N LYS A 100 3.79 9.83 8.87
CA LYS A 100 4.25 9.01 10.00
C LYS A 100 3.12 8.16 10.60
N ARG A 101 1.91 8.70 10.68
CA ARG A 101 0.76 7.99 11.24
C ARG A 101 0.15 6.97 10.29
N VAL A 102 0.05 7.29 9.02
CA VAL A 102 -0.75 6.52 8.04
C VAL A 102 0.11 5.56 7.23
N SER A 103 1.26 6.01 6.74
CA SER A 103 2.07 5.25 5.78
C SER A 103 3.08 4.30 6.41
N SER A 104 3.65 4.64 7.57
CA SER A 104 4.62 3.75 8.20
C SER A 104 4.53 3.80 9.73
N LYS A 105 4.00 2.76 10.32
CA LYS A 105 3.86 2.62 11.79
C LYS A 105 5.19 2.57 12.54
N LEU A 106 6.30 2.36 11.83
CA LEU A 106 7.67 2.37 12.35
C LEU A 106 8.48 3.44 11.63
N SER A 107 9.28 4.17 12.38
CA SER A 107 10.29 5.05 11.80
C SER A 107 11.44 4.26 11.16
N SER A 108 12.19 4.89 10.26
CA SER A 108 13.41 4.30 9.70
C SER A 108 14.46 3.99 10.77
N CYS A 109 14.50 4.77 11.87
CA CYS A 109 15.37 4.48 13.02
C CYS A 109 15.02 3.16 13.70
N GLU A 110 13.74 2.85 13.89
CA GLU A 110 13.28 1.59 14.48
C GLU A 110 13.54 0.39 13.55
N MET A 111 13.67 0.65 12.24
CA MET A 111 14.05 -0.35 11.24
C MET A 111 15.55 -0.58 11.12
N THR A 112 16.39 0.30 11.67
CA THR A 112 17.84 0.10 11.69
C THR A 112 18.24 -1.05 12.62
N CYS A 113 19.22 -1.88 12.22
CA CYS A 113 19.81 -2.97 12.97
C CYS A 113 21.13 -3.38 12.34
N GLU A 114 21.78 -4.42 12.84
CA GLU A 114 23.03 -4.94 12.27
C GLU A 114 22.90 -5.29 10.78
N GLU A 115 21.75 -5.79 10.36
CA GLU A 115 21.48 -6.21 8.98
C GLU A 115 20.99 -5.06 8.08
N ILE A 116 20.48 -3.96 8.65
CA ILE A 116 19.89 -2.82 7.92
C ILE A 116 20.47 -1.52 8.46
N SER A 117 21.36 -0.92 7.71
CA SER A 117 22.05 0.31 8.11
C SER A 117 21.18 1.55 7.87
N LYS A 118 21.43 2.62 8.65
CA LYS A 118 20.80 3.92 8.44
C LYS A 118 21.04 4.48 7.05
N ARG A 119 22.19 4.20 6.45
CA ARG A 119 22.55 4.65 5.09
C ARG A 119 21.64 4.01 4.03
N GLU A 120 21.34 2.71 4.17
CA GLU A 120 20.44 2.02 3.25
C GLU A 120 19.00 2.55 3.34
N LEU A 121 18.60 3.07 4.51
CA LEU A 121 17.26 3.59 4.75
C LEU A 121 17.10 5.10 4.43
N CYS A 122 18.12 5.75 3.86
CA CYS A 122 18.06 7.20 3.62
C CYS A 122 16.86 7.65 2.77
N PHE A 123 16.45 6.85 1.78
CA PHE A 123 15.30 7.16 0.93
C PHE A 123 13.93 6.83 1.56
N PHE A 124 13.94 6.24 2.74
CA PHE A 124 12.73 5.98 3.54
C PHE A 124 12.54 7.01 4.67
N MET A 125 13.40 8.03 4.72
CA MET A 125 13.34 9.08 5.73
C MET A 125 12.56 10.28 5.19
N ILE A 126 11.53 10.67 5.93
CA ILE A 126 10.79 11.92 5.63
C ILE A 126 11.72 13.09 5.90
N PRO A 127 11.82 14.09 5.01
CA PRO A 127 12.56 15.33 5.25
C PRO A 127 12.11 16.00 6.55
N SER A 128 12.98 16.81 7.15
CA SER A 128 12.62 17.60 8.32
C SER A 128 11.58 18.67 7.98
N SER A 129 10.85 19.14 8.99
CA SER A 129 9.88 20.24 8.79
C SER A 129 10.57 21.50 8.25
N GLU A 130 11.78 21.78 8.71
CA GLU A 130 12.58 22.91 8.23
C GLU A 130 12.92 22.82 6.73
N GLU A 131 13.29 21.62 6.25
CA GLU A 131 13.56 21.39 4.82
C GLU A 131 12.30 21.58 3.97
N LEU A 132 11.15 21.07 4.44
CA LEU A 132 9.86 21.21 3.76
C LEU A 132 9.39 22.66 3.74
N GLU A 133 9.48 23.37 4.86
CA GLU A 133 9.10 24.78 5.01
C GLU A 133 9.98 25.70 4.15
N LYS A 134 11.27 25.43 4.06
CA LYS A 134 12.20 26.22 3.23
C LYS A 134 11.81 26.21 1.75
N VAL A 135 11.27 25.12 1.25
CA VAL A 135 10.76 24.99 -0.12
C VAL A 135 9.30 25.44 -0.22
N GLY A 136 8.58 25.46 0.90
CA GLY A 136 7.15 25.75 0.93
C GLY A 136 6.33 24.58 0.37
N VAL A 137 6.72 23.33 0.69
CA VAL A 137 6.04 22.13 0.17
C VAL A 137 4.62 22.04 0.71
N VAL A 138 3.65 22.12 -0.19
CA VAL A 138 2.22 21.92 0.10
C VAL A 138 1.72 20.72 -0.70
N GLY A 139 0.92 19.87 -0.08
CA GLY A 139 0.32 18.71 -0.73
C GLY A 139 -1.19 18.67 -0.59
N ILE A 140 -1.83 18.08 -1.57
CA ILE A 140 -3.26 17.80 -1.54
C ILE A 140 -3.54 16.33 -1.87
N HIS A 141 -4.61 15.80 -1.29
CA HIS A 141 -5.22 14.56 -1.74
C HIS A 141 -6.33 14.89 -2.75
N LEU A 142 -6.22 14.38 -3.96
CA LEU A 142 -7.13 14.74 -5.03
C LEU A 142 -8.60 14.42 -4.70
N GLY A 143 -8.85 13.31 -4.01
CA GLY A 143 -10.19 12.92 -3.57
C GLY A 143 -10.86 13.89 -2.57
N ASP A 144 -10.11 14.84 -1.98
CA ASP A 144 -10.67 15.88 -1.11
C ASP A 144 -11.39 16.97 -1.92
N TYR A 145 -11.15 17.04 -3.22
CA TYR A 145 -11.64 18.09 -4.10
C TYR A 145 -12.55 17.59 -5.21
N ILE A 146 -12.52 16.28 -5.52
CA ILE A 146 -13.34 15.67 -6.56
C ILE A 146 -14.14 14.51 -5.97
N PHE A 147 -15.32 14.23 -6.55
CA PHE A 147 -16.07 13.03 -6.23
C PHE A 147 -15.28 11.79 -6.65
N TRP A 148 -15.00 10.92 -5.67
CA TRP A 148 -14.20 9.72 -5.88
C TRP A 148 -15.09 8.54 -6.24
N ASP A 149 -15.20 8.26 -7.53
CA ASP A 149 -15.92 7.11 -8.10
C ASP A 149 -14.90 6.21 -8.80
N GLU A 150 -14.40 5.22 -8.07
CA GLU A 150 -13.32 4.37 -8.55
C GLU A 150 -13.71 3.52 -9.75
N GLU A 151 -14.92 2.99 -9.80
CA GLU A 151 -15.42 2.20 -10.93
C GLU A 151 -15.44 3.02 -12.21
N ARG A 152 -16.02 4.21 -12.14
CA ARG A 152 -16.07 5.14 -13.27
C ARG A 152 -14.68 5.61 -13.71
N GLN A 153 -13.79 5.88 -12.75
CA GLN A 153 -12.42 6.28 -13.03
C GLN A 153 -11.65 5.16 -13.72
N VAL A 154 -11.80 3.91 -13.25
CA VAL A 154 -11.18 2.73 -13.87
C VAL A 154 -11.67 2.54 -15.31
N GLU A 155 -12.97 2.59 -15.56
CA GLU A 155 -13.50 2.49 -16.93
C GLU A 155 -12.98 3.62 -17.84
N PHE A 156 -12.84 4.82 -17.31
CA PHE A 156 -12.25 5.94 -18.04
C PHE A 156 -10.79 5.68 -18.42
N ILE A 157 -9.95 5.29 -17.45
CA ILE A 157 -8.52 5.04 -17.75
C ILE A 157 -8.28 3.80 -18.62
N LYS A 158 -9.13 2.78 -18.52
CA LYS A 158 -9.12 1.62 -19.44
C LYS A 158 -9.39 2.08 -20.86
N LYS A 159 -10.46 2.87 -21.07
CA LYS A 159 -10.90 3.31 -22.39
C LYS A 159 -9.94 4.29 -23.06
N TYR A 160 -9.44 5.28 -22.33
CA TYR A 160 -8.69 6.39 -22.92
C TYR A 160 -7.18 6.27 -22.80
N TYR A 161 -6.70 5.53 -21.80
CA TYR A 161 -5.28 5.40 -21.51
C TYR A 161 -4.75 3.97 -21.68
N GLY A 162 -5.62 2.99 -21.96
CA GLY A 162 -5.21 1.61 -22.15
C GLY A 162 -4.72 0.93 -20.89
N TRP A 163 -5.16 1.40 -19.72
CA TRP A 163 -4.86 0.79 -18.44
C TRP A 163 -5.45 -0.63 -18.37
N LYS A 164 -4.75 -1.56 -17.72
CA LYS A 164 -5.15 -2.97 -17.62
C LYS A 164 -5.46 -3.37 -16.18
N GLU A 165 -6.53 -4.10 -16.01
CA GLU A 165 -6.84 -4.84 -14.80
C GLU A 165 -6.27 -6.26 -14.85
N ASP A 166 -6.23 -6.96 -13.71
CA ASP A 166 -5.79 -8.34 -13.58
C ASP A 166 -6.54 -9.04 -12.45
N ASN A 167 -6.41 -10.37 -12.36
CA ASN A 167 -6.86 -11.10 -11.19
C ASN A 167 -5.89 -10.85 -10.03
N VAL A 168 -6.39 -10.28 -8.95
CA VAL A 168 -5.60 -9.88 -7.79
C VAL A 168 -5.98 -10.74 -6.59
N GLU A 169 -4.99 -11.33 -5.93
CA GLU A 169 -5.20 -12.11 -4.69
C GLU A 169 -5.74 -11.22 -3.56
N GLY A 170 -6.56 -11.79 -2.68
CA GLY A 170 -7.12 -11.10 -1.52
C GLY A 170 -8.28 -10.15 -1.81
N THR A 171 -8.78 -10.10 -3.05
CA THR A 171 -9.95 -9.30 -3.43
C THR A 171 -10.67 -9.86 -4.65
N TYR A 172 -11.96 -9.56 -4.78
CA TYR A 172 -12.74 -9.85 -5.99
C TYR A 172 -12.69 -8.71 -7.02
N LYS A 173 -12.10 -7.54 -6.68
CA LYS A 173 -12.00 -6.37 -7.57
C LYS A 173 -10.72 -6.43 -8.38
N LYS A 174 -10.83 -6.57 -9.71
CA LYS A 174 -9.72 -6.76 -10.64
C LYS A 174 -8.84 -5.54 -10.89
N TYR A 175 -9.23 -4.39 -10.36
CA TYR A 175 -8.52 -3.13 -10.53
C TYR A 175 -7.79 -2.65 -9.26
N LYS A 176 -7.98 -3.33 -8.13
CA LYS A 176 -7.36 -2.95 -6.86
C LYS A 176 -5.97 -3.56 -6.71
N SER A 177 -4.96 -2.72 -6.55
CA SER A 177 -3.57 -3.12 -6.25
C SER A 177 -2.97 -4.09 -7.28
N VAL A 178 -3.33 -3.93 -8.54
CA VAL A 178 -2.81 -4.74 -9.66
C VAL A 178 -1.28 -4.62 -9.82
N GLU A 179 -0.69 -3.60 -9.24
CA GLU A 179 0.74 -3.30 -9.35
C GLU A 179 1.62 -4.23 -8.52
N CYS A 180 1.09 -4.90 -7.49
CA CYS A 180 1.92 -5.61 -6.52
C CYS A 180 1.61 -7.11 -6.45
N LYS A 181 2.58 -7.96 -6.81
CA LYS A 181 2.46 -9.42 -6.68
C LYS A 181 2.46 -9.94 -5.24
N MET A 182 2.76 -9.08 -4.25
CA MET A 182 2.80 -9.46 -2.83
C MET A 182 1.58 -8.97 -2.06
N ILE A 183 0.59 -8.41 -2.76
CA ILE A 183 -0.59 -7.86 -2.09
C ILE A 183 -1.41 -8.94 -1.39
N GLY A 184 -1.52 -10.13 -1.98
CA GLY A 184 -2.18 -11.28 -1.34
C GLY A 184 -1.51 -11.67 -0.02
N VAL A 185 -0.17 -11.61 0.05
CA VAL A 185 0.56 -11.89 1.30
C VAL A 185 0.25 -10.83 2.38
N HIS A 186 0.21 -9.55 2.01
CA HIS A 186 -0.18 -8.48 2.92
C HIS A 186 -1.58 -8.71 3.50
N ASP A 187 -2.53 -9.06 2.65
CA ASP A 187 -3.91 -9.32 3.06
C ASP A 187 -4.04 -10.59 3.90
N TYR A 188 -3.30 -11.65 3.56
CA TYR A 188 -3.28 -12.88 4.34
C TYR A 188 -2.69 -12.68 5.73
N ILE A 189 -1.65 -11.86 5.88
CA ILE A 189 -1.14 -11.43 7.20
C ILE A 189 -2.25 -10.75 8.00
N LYS A 190 -3.01 -9.84 7.38
CA LYS A 190 -4.14 -9.14 8.01
C LYS A 190 -5.22 -10.13 8.43
N PHE A 191 -5.56 -11.09 7.57
CA PHE A 191 -6.53 -12.15 7.88
C PHE A 191 -6.09 -13.00 9.07
N ILE A 192 -4.86 -13.53 9.07
CA ILE A 192 -4.35 -14.33 10.20
C ILE A 192 -4.39 -13.53 11.52
N LYS A 193 -4.06 -12.24 11.47
CA LYS A 193 -4.04 -11.37 12.65
C LYS A 193 -5.42 -10.97 13.16
N ARG A 194 -6.38 -10.71 12.27
CA ARG A 194 -7.65 -10.03 12.60
C ARG A 194 -8.90 -10.84 12.28
N GLY A 195 -8.79 -11.90 11.47
CA GLY A 195 -9.93 -12.71 11.02
C GLY A 195 -10.69 -12.11 9.84
N PHE A 196 -10.19 -11.05 9.21
CA PHE A 196 -10.73 -10.42 8.00
C PHE A 196 -9.64 -9.68 7.26
N CYS A 197 -9.83 -9.43 5.96
CA CYS A 197 -8.89 -8.64 5.18
C CYS A 197 -9.57 -7.76 4.13
N ARG A 198 -8.93 -7.53 3.00
CA ARG A 198 -9.37 -6.56 2.00
C ARG A 198 -10.70 -6.90 1.35
N ALA A 199 -10.99 -8.19 1.07
CA ALA A 199 -12.29 -8.55 0.50
C ALA A 199 -13.44 -8.15 1.43
N THR A 200 -13.28 -8.31 2.75
CA THR A 200 -14.25 -7.80 3.74
C THR A 200 -14.41 -6.28 3.65
N ASP A 201 -13.32 -5.51 3.52
CA ASP A 201 -13.39 -4.05 3.40
C ASP A 201 -14.15 -3.64 2.13
N HIS A 202 -13.85 -4.28 0.99
CA HIS A 202 -14.51 -4.02 -0.28
C HIS A 202 -16.00 -4.42 -0.27
N ALA A 203 -16.32 -5.64 0.18
CA ALA A 203 -17.70 -6.11 0.28
C ALA A 203 -18.54 -5.21 1.21
N SER A 204 -17.96 -4.81 2.35
CA SER A 204 -18.61 -3.87 3.26
C SER A 204 -18.88 -2.51 2.60
N ALA A 205 -17.97 -1.99 1.78
CA ALA A 205 -18.18 -0.76 1.03
C ALA A 205 -19.28 -0.91 -0.04
N ASP A 206 -19.26 -2.00 -0.78
CA ASP A 206 -20.24 -2.27 -1.85
C ASP A 206 -21.65 -2.51 -1.29
N VAL A 207 -21.78 -3.21 -0.15
CA VAL A 207 -23.08 -3.35 0.54
C VAL A 207 -23.61 -2.00 1.00
N ARG A 208 -22.78 -1.13 1.60
CA ARG A 208 -23.19 0.23 1.99
C ARG A 208 -23.58 1.11 0.81
N ALA A 209 -22.97 0.88 -0.35
CA ALA A 209 -23.28 1.58 -1.59
C ALA A 209 -24.50 1.00 -2.33
N GLY A 210 -25.10 -0.11 -1.84
CA GLY A 210 -26.22 -0.78 -2.49
C GLY A 210 -25.83 -1.53 -3.78
N LEU A 211 -24.56 -1.81 -3.99
CA LEU A 211 -24.05 -2.53 -5.16
C LEU A 211 -24.09 -4.06 -4.98
N MET A 212 -24.32 -4.52 -3.75
CA MET A 212 -24.30 -5.92 -3.36
C MET A 212 -25.18 -6.12 -2.13
N THR A 213 -25.84 -7.26 -2.00
CA THR A 213 -26.54 -7.64 -0.77
C THR A 213 -25.52 -8.08 0.30
N ARG A 214 -25.98 -8.08 1.55
CA ARG A 214 -25.14 -8.53 2.66
C ARG A 214 -24.79 -10.02 2.56
N GLU A 215 -25.71 -10.83 2.10
CA GLU A 215 -25.57 -12.26 1.89
C GLU A 215 -24.50 -12.55 0.83
N GLU A 216 -24.59 -11.91 -0.32
CA GLU A 216 -23.58 -12.00 -1.39
C GLU A 216 -22.19 -11.58 -0.87
N GLY A 217 -22.13 -10.49 -0.10
CA GLY A 217 -20.89 -10.05 0.54
C GLY A 217 -20.29 -11.11 1.47
N PHE A 218 -21.11 -11.76 2.30
CA PHE A 218 -20.65 -12.82 3.19
C PHE A 218 -20.16 -14.06 2.43
N ASP A 219 -20.79 -14.43 1.34
CA ASP A 219 -20.38 -15.60 0.54
C ASP A 219 -19.01 -15.34 -0.11
N ILE A 220 -18.80 -14.16 -0.67
CA ILE A 220 -17.51 -13.76 -1.23
C ILE A 220 -16.38 -13.79 -0.17
N ILE A 221 -16.59 -13.17 0.98
CA ILE A 221 -15.52 -13.05 1.98
C ILE A 221 -15.15 -14.37 2.64
N LYS A 222 -16.06 -15.33 2.73
CA LYS A 222 -15.79 -16.68 3.24
C LYS A 222 -14.78 -17.43 2.36
N GLU A 223 -14.79 -17.17 1.06
CA GLU A 223 -13.89 -17.80 0.10
C GLU A 223 -12.58 -17.02 -0.04
N VAL A 224 -12.67 -15.69 -0.22
CA VAL A 224 -11.52 -14.87 -0.60
C VAL A 224 -10.60 -14.52 0.58
N ASP A 225 -11.16 -14.14 1.74
CA ASP A 225 -10.33 -13.69 2.88
C ASP A 225 -9.38 -14.78 3.43
N PRO A 226 -9.81 -16.08 3.59
CA PRO A 226 -8.94 -17.12 4.12
C PRO A 226 -8.00 -17.74 3.07
N GLU A 227 -8.14 -17.41 1.79
CA GLU A 227 -7.37 -18.03 0.74
C GLU A 227 -5.86 -17.79 0.93
N ARG A 228 -5.09 -18.90 0.92
CA ARG A 228 -3.63 -18.82 0.96
C ARG A 228 -3.11 -18.29 -0.38
N PRO A 229 -2.43 -17.12 -0.40
CA PRO A 229 -2.00 -16.54 -1.66
C PRO A 229 -0.81 -17.29 -2.27
N ASN A 230 -0.76 -17.38 -3.60
CA ASN A 230 0.39 -17.98 -4.30
C ASN A 230 1.67 -17.16 -4.08
N GLY A 231 1.55 -15.83 -3.90
CA GLY A 231 2.67 -14.95 -3.58
C GLY A 231 3.40 -15.30 -2.29
N LEU A 232 2.79 -16.11 -1.40
CA LEU A 232 3.39 -16.53 -0.14
C LEU A 232 4.64 -17.38 -0.34
N ASP A 233 4.66 -18.29 -1.31
CA ASP A 233 5.84 -19.12 -1.58
C ASP A 233 7.07 -18.26 -1.93
N TYR A 234 6.88 -17.26 -2.78
CA TYR A 234 7.95 -16.31 -3.12
C TYR A 234 8.38 -15.48 -1.91
N TYR A 235 7.43 -15.06 -1.04
CA TYR A 235 7.75 -14.33 0.18
C TYR A 235 8.60 -15.18 1.14
N LEU A 236 8.21 -16.43 1.37
CA LEU A 236 8.93 -17.36 2.24
C LEU A 236 10.34 -17.64 1.72
N GLU A 237 10.49 -17.91 0.43
CA GLU A 237 11.78 -18.10 -0.23
C GLU A 237 12.69 -16.88 -0.03
N THR A 238 12.20 -15.69 -0.35
CA THR A 238 13.02 -14.46 -0.34
C THR A 238 13.37 -13.97 1.07
N THR A 239 12.56 -14.32 2.07
CA THR A 239 12.80 -13.97 3.49
C THR A 239 13.51 -15.08 4.26
N GLY A 240 13.61 -16.29 3.69
CA GLY A 240 14.18 -17.46 4.34
C GLY A 240 13.36 -17.90 5.57
N MET A 241 12.03 -17.74 5.52
CA MET A 241 11.11 -18.16 6.59
C MET A 241 10.42 -19.46 6.21
N SER A 242 10.15 -20.32 7.20
CA SER A 242 9.17 -21.40 7.00
C SER A 242 7.74 -20.87 7.13
N GLU A 243 6.77 -21.57 6.55
CA GLU A 243 5.36 -21.17 6.66
C GLU A 243 4.85 -21.27 8.10
N GLU A 244 5.30 -22.25 8.86
CA GLU A 244 4.98 -22.40 10.29
C GLU A 244 5.49 -21.20 11.10
N GLU A 245 6.71 -20.74 10.80
CA GLU A 245 7.29 -19.54 11.42
C GLU A 245 6.49 -18.31 11.06
N PHE A 246 6.15 -18.11 9.79
CA PHE A 246 5.33 -17.01 9.30
C PHE A 246 3.97 -16.95 10.03
N VAL A 247 3.23 -18.06 10.06
CA VAL A 247 1.92 -18.13 10.72
C VAL A 247 2.04 -17.89 12.23
N ARG A 248 3.05 -18.48 12.87
CA ARG A 248 3.32 -18.26 14.31
C ARG A 248 3.58 -16.79 14.62
N VAL A 249 4.40 -16.11 13.82
CA VAL A 249 4.67 -14.66 13.99
C VAL A 249 3.39 -13.85 13.81
N CYS A 250 2.61 -14.10 12.76
CA CYS A 250 1.34 -13.41 12.55
C CYS A 250 0.35 -13.63 13.72
N LYS A 251 0.21 -14.87 14.20
CA LYS A 251 -0.66 -15.19 15.35
C LYS A 251 -0.19 -14.54 16.66
N SER A 252 1.12 -14.42 16.89
CA SER A 252 1.67 -13.78 18.09
C SER A 252 1.33 -12.30 18.22
N LEU A 253 1.01 -11.66 17.10
CA LEU A 253 0.67 -10.23 17.02
C LEU A 253 -0.85 -9.95 17.06
N ARG A 254 -1.65 -10.96 17.36
CA ARG A 254 -3.09 -10.82 17.58
C ARG A 254 -3.36 -10.03 18.88
N ASP A 255 -4.33 -9.15 18.84
CA ASP A 255 -4.78 -8.37 19.99
C ASP A 255 -6.30 -8.47 20.20
N GLY A 256 -6.79 -8.00 21.36
CA GLY A 256 -8.21 -7.91 21.66
C GLY A 256 -9.00 -9.20 21.37
N LYS A 257 -10.07 -9.06 20.59
CA LYS A 257 -10.95 -10.18 20.19
C LYS A 257 -10.24 -11.17 19.25
N ALA A 258 -9.25 -10.71 18.50
CA ALA A 258 -8.51 -11.56 17.55
C ALA A 258 -7.69 -12.66 18.26
N LYS A 259 -7.35 -12.49 19.53
CA LYS A 259 -6.70 -13.54 20.33
C LYS A 259 -7.52 -14.83 20.47
N LYS A 260 -8.82 -14.75 20.24
CA LYS A 260 -9.76 -15.88 20.32
C LYS A 260 -9.96 -16.60 18.98
N LEU A 261 -9.35 -16.11 17.89
CA LEU A 261 -9.40 -16.77 16.59
C LEU A 261 -8.60 -18.09 16.62
N PRO A 262 -9.05 -19.12 15.89
CA PRO A 262 -8.38 -20.41 15.82
C PRO A 262 -6.95 -20.34 15.22
#